data_7452ac1f32e05d050ea6b1c05a12ca36
#
_entry.id   7452ac1f32e05d050ea6b1c05a12ca36
#
_cell.length_a   1.000
_cell.length_b   1.000
_cell.length_c   1.000
_cell.angle_alpha   90.00
_cell.angle_beta   90.00
_cell.angle_gamma   90.00
#
_symmetry.space_group_name_H-M   'P 1'
#
loop_
_entity.id
_entity.type
_entity.pdbx_description
1 polymer ?
#
loop_
_entity_poly.entity_id
_entity_poly.type
_entity_poly.pdbx_seq_one_letter_code
_entity_poly.pdbx_strand_id
1 'polypeptide(L)'
;MDNESLLKNKIMDAANRSFRQNIYTYTNFLDINEQSVFSQMRNALNFVAFKTYGGNDACERPVIPFGSYETLGYEEEFPITLIKISPLIEKYAESLSHRDYLGALMNLGIKREMLGDINIKGKDAYLYCVSHIADFIIDNLSTVKHTHIQCTKTDINDI
;
A
#
# COMPACT_ATOMS: atom_id res chain seq x y z
N MET A 1 -26.16 1.50 -8.71
CA MET A 1 -24.85 2.02 -9.20
C MET A 1 -23.93 0.84 -9.43
N ASP A 2 -23.30 0.76 -10.59
CA ASP A 2 -22.39 -0.34 -10.88
C ASP A 2 -21.04 -0.18 -10.17
N ASN A 3 -20.24 -1.25 -10.18
CA ASN A 3 -18.96 -1.26 -9.49
C ASN A 3 -17.96 -0.26 -10.08
N GLU A 4 -18.01 -0.03 -11.39
CA GLU A 4 -17.13 0.93 -12.05
C GLU A 4 -17.41 2.35 -11.59
N SER A 5 -18.68 2.75 -11.50
CA SER A 5 -19.08 4.08 -11.03
C SER A 5 -18.70 4.29 -9.57
N LEU A 6 -18.87 3.27 -8.72
CA LEU A 6 -18.45 3.33 -7.31
C LEU A 6 -16.95 3.52 -7.19
N LEU A 7 -16.17 2.80 -7.99
CA LEU A 7 -14.72 2.92 -7.99
C LEU A 7 -14.27 4.31 -8.46
N LYS A 8 -14.86 4.82 -9.54
CA LYS A 8 -14.55 6.18 -10.04
C LYS A 8 -14.83 7.24 -8.98
N ASN A 9 -15.95 7.11 -8.25
CA ASN A 9 -16.28 8.04 -7.18
C ASN A 9 -15.27 7.96 -6.04
N LYS A 10 -14.86 6.76 -5.64
CA LYS A 10 -13.86 6.54 -4.59
C LYS A 10 -12.53 7.20 -4.95
N ILE A 11 -12.07 7.01 -6.18
CA ILE A 11 -10.81 7.58 -6.67
C ILE A 11 -10.92 9.11 -6.68
N MET A 12 -12.00 9.65 -7.23
CA MET A 12 -12.20 11.09 -7.34
C MET A 12 -12.33 11.74 -5.96
N ASP A 13 -13.00 11.09 -5.02
CA ASP A 13 -13.12 11.59 -3.65
C ASP A 13 -11.76 11.68 -2.96
N ALA A 14 -10.90 10.67 -3.13
CA ALA A 14 -9.56 10.68 -2.58
C ALA A 14 -8.73 11.83 -3.17
N ALA A 15 -8.77 12.00 -4.49
CA ALA A 15 -8.07 13.09 -5.16
C ALA A 15 -8.59 14.47 -4.74
N ASN A 16 -9.90 14.65 -4.65
CA ASN A 16 -10.51 15.91 -4.23
C ASN A 16 -10.16 16.28 -2.79
N ARG A 17 -10.14 15.30 -1.89
CA ARG A 17 -9.74 15.53 -0.50
C ARG A 17 -8.27 15.96 -0.42
N SER A 18 -7.42 15.30 -1.18
CA SER A 18 -6.00 15.66 -1.24
C SER A 18 -5.82 17.10 -1.71
N PHE A 19 -6.52 17.49 -2.76
CA PHE A 19 -6.43 18.84 -3.32
C PHE A 19 -6.98 19.90 -2.38
N ARG A 20 -8.20 19.69 -1.85
CA ARG A 20 -8.89 20.71 -1.03
C ARG A 20 -8.28 20.91 0.34
N GLN A 21 -7.78 19.84 0.95
CA GLN A 21 -7.24 19.86 2.32
C GLN A 21 -5.73 19.93 2.35
N ASN A 22 -5.08 19.88 1.20
CA ASN A 22 -3.61 19.88 1.07
C ASN A 22 -2.96 18.77 1.91
N ILE A 23 -3.51 17.56 1.81
CA ILE A 23 -3.04 16.38 2.54
C ILE A 23 -2.77 15.24 1.57
N TYR A 24 -2.06 14.21 2.05
CA TYR A 24 -1.93 12.96 1.32
C TYR A 24 -3.17 12.10 1.51
N THR A 25 -3.65 11.49 0.44
CA THR A 25 -4.70 10.47 0.49
C THR A 25 -4.24 9.27 -0.33
N TYR A 26 -4.87 8.14 -0.11
CA TYR A 26 -4.43 6.88 -0.72
C TYR A 26 -5.63 6.08 -1.21
N THR A 27 -5.41 5.29 -2.26
CA THR A 27 -6.40 4.30 -2.70
C THR A 27 -5.71 3.01 -3.12
N ASN A 28 -6.36 1.89 -2.88
CA ASN A 28 -5.89 0.58 -3.29
C ASN A 28 -6.82 0.00 -4.34
N PHE A 29 -6.26 -0.66 -5.32
CA PHE A 29 -7.03 -1.38 -6.34
C PHE A 29 -6.98 -2.88 -6.04
N LEU A 30 -8.06 -3.55 -6.35
CA LEU A 30 -8.22 -4.95 -6.00
C LEU A 30 -7.83 -5.89 -7.13
N ASP A 31 -7.96 -5.46 -8.38
CA ASP A 31 -7.69 -6.31 -9.54
C ASP A 31 -7.31 -5.51 -10.78
N ILE A 32 -7.02 -6.22 -11.85
CA ILE A 32 -6.57 -5.63 -13.12
C ILE A 32 -7.67 -4.79 -13.80
N ASN A 33 -8.95 -5.15 -13.61
CA ASN A 33 -10.06 -4.39 -14.16
C ASN A 33 -10.16 -3.02 -13.51
N GLU A 34 -9.95 -2.95 -12.19
CA GLU A 34 -9.94 -1.71 -11.45
C GLU A 34 -8.77 -0.81 -11.85
N GLN A 35 -7.62 -1.41 -12.15
CA GLN A 35 -6.47 -0.68 -12.70
C GLN A 35 -6.79 -0.07 -14.05
N SER A 36 -7.55 -0.77 -14.89
CA SER A 36 -8.01 -0.26 -16.17
C SER A 36 -8.92 0.97 -16.01
N VAL A 37 -9.84 0.93 -15.06
CA VAL A 37 -10.71 2.08 -14.72
C VAL A 37 -9.86 3.28 -14.29
N PHE A 38 -8.88 3.07 -13.44
CA PHE A 38 -7.96 4.15 -13.03
C PHE A 38 -7.24 4.77 -14.23
N SER A 39 -6.76 3.92 -15.16
CA SER A 39 -6.06 4.40 -16.36
C SER A 39 -6.94 5.33 -17.20
N GLN A 40 -8.24 5.06 -17.27
CA GLN A 40 -9.20 5.91 -17.99
C GLN A 40 -9.41 7.27 -17.32
N MET A 41 -9.12 7.36 -16.01
CA MET A 41 -9.33 8.59 -15.23
C MET A 41 -8.11 9.49 -15.17
N ARG A 42 -6.96 9.06 -15.68
CA ARG A 42 -5.69 9.78 -15.50
C ARG A 42 -5.75 11.26 -15.91
N ASN A 43 -6.40 11.54 -17.04
CA ASN A 43 -6.51 12.92 -17.52
C ASN A 43 -7.39 13.78 -16.62
N ALA A 44 -8.42 13.19 -16.01
CA ALA A 44 -9.30 13.89 -15.08
C ALA A 44 -8.65 14.15 -13.72
N LEU A 45 -7.54 13.49 -13.42
CA LEU A 45 -6.82 13.60 -12.15
C LEU A 45 -5.62 14.54 -12.21
N ASN A 46 -5.52 15.36 -13.25
CA ASN A 46 -4.36 16.23 -13.46
C ASN A 46 -4.22 17.37 -12.44
N PHE A 47 -5.22 17.61 -11.60
CA PHE A 47 -5.18 18.65 -10.55
C PHE A 47 -4.45 18.21 -9.28
N VAL A 48 -4.05 16.94 -9.19
CA VAL A 48 -3.27 16.40 -8.07
C VAL A 48 -2.08 15.62 -8.62
N ALA A 49 -1.03 15.50 -7.82
CA ALA A 49 0.08 14.60 -8.10
C ALA A 49 -0.26 13.20 -7.60
N PHE A 50 0.17 12.17 -8.34
CA PHE A 50 -0.02 10.78 -7.92
C PHE A 50 1.02 9.88 -8.58
N LYS A 51 1.21 8.70 -7.97
CA LYS A 51 2.09 7.67 -8.50
C LYS A 51 1.53 6.29 -8.11
N THR A 52 1.77 5.28 -8.93
CA THR A 52 1.33 3.92 -8.65
C THR A 52 2.50 3.11 -8.10
N TYR A 53 2.29 2.46 -6.95
CA TYR A 53 3.24 1.53 -6.34
C TYR A 53 2.64 0.14 -6.34
N GLY A 54 3.35 -0.83 -6.91
CA GLY A 54 2.83 -2.18 -7.10
C GLY A 54 2.02 -2.29 -8.38
N GLY A 55 1.17 -3.30 -8.47
CA GLY A 55 0.32 -3.54 -9.64
C GLY A 55 1.05 -4.12 -10.85
N ASN A 56 2.26 -4.65 -10.65
CA ASN A 56 3.05 -5.33 -11.68
C ASN A 56 2.98 -6.85 -11.46
N ASP A 57 3.82 -7.61 -12.15
CA ASP A 57 3.83 -9.08 -12.04
C ASP A 57 4.11 -9.58 -10.61
N ALA A 58 4.80 -8.80 -9.79
CA ALA A 58 5.12 -9.15 -8.42
C ALA A 58 4.01 -8.77 -7.44
N CYS A 59 3.24 -7.72 -7.75
CA CYS A 59 2.21 -7.15 -6.88
C CYS A 59 0.93 -6.92 -7.67
N GLU A 60 -0.20 -7.44 -7.18
CA GLU A 60 -1.48 -7.40 -7.88
C GLU A 60 -2.36 -6.24 -7.46
N ARG A 61 -2.10 -5.64 -6.30
CA ARG A 61 -2.94 -4.58 -5.71
C ARG A 61 -2.13 -3.32 -5.47
N PRO A 62 -2.02 -2.45 -6.49
CA PRO A 62 -1.25 -1.22 -6.32
C PRO A 62 -1.84 -0.30 -5.27
N VAL A 63 -0.99 0.43 -4.59
CA VAL A 63 -1.39 1.57 -3.79
C VAL A 63 -1.08 2.84 -4.59
N ILE A 64 -2.05 3.75 -4.63
CA ILE A 64 -1.91 4.99 -5.38
C ILE A 64 -2.09 6.15 -4.41
N PRO A 65 -0.99 6.79 -3.98
CA PRO A 65 -1.07 8.00 -3.18
C PRO A 65 -1.35 9.21 -4.06
N PHE A 66 -2.15 10.12 -3.52
CA PHE A 66 -2.42 11.44 -4.08
C PHE A 66 -1.86 12.51 -3.16
N GLY A 67 -1.30 13.55 -3.72
CA GLY A 67 -0.82 14.71 -2.99
C GLY A 67 -1.03 15.97 -3.80
N SER A 68 -1.11 17.12 -3.15
CA SER A 68 -1.10 18.38 -3.87
C SER A 68 0.33 18.72 -4.28
N TYR A 69 0.48 19.48 -5.35
CA TYR A 69 1.81 19.93 -5.77
C TYR A 69 2.50 20.80 -4.70
N GLU A 70 1.72 21.43 -3.82
CA GLU A 70 2.26 22.17 -2.70
C GLU A 70 2.84 21.29 -1.59
N THR A 71 2.17 20.17 -1.29
CA THR A 71 2.66 19.25 -0.24
C THR A 71 3.89 18.47 -0.67
N LEU A 72 4.00 18.14 -1.96
CA LEU A 72 5.06 17.28 -2.45
C LEU A 72 6.31 18.02 -2.88
N GLY A 73 6.17 19.20 -3.41
CA GLY A 73 7.27 19.81 -4.14
C GLY A 73 7.53 19.13 -5.48
N TYR A 74 7.65 17.78 -5.46
CA TYR A 74 7.80 16.94 -6.66
C TYR A 74 6.87 15.75 -6.58
N GLU A 75 6.21 15.42 -7.68
CA GLU A 75 5.22 14.35 -7.73
C GLU A 75 5.79 12.95 -7.52
N GLU A 76 7.09 12.74 -7.76
CA GLU A 76 7.76 11.47 -7.54
C GLU A 76 8.14 11.19 -6.09
N GLU A 77 8.00 12.16 -5.20
CA GLU A 77 8.39 12.06 -3.79
C GLU A 77 7.23 11.65 -2.88
N PHE A 78 6.48 10.65 -3.28
CA PHE A 78 5.40 10.15 -2.43
C PHE A 78 5.94 9.37 -1.23
N PRO A 79 5.33 9.56 -0.05
CA PRO A 79 5.81 8.94 1.18
C PRO A 79 5.36 7.48 1.33
N ILE A 80 5.91 6.60 0.50
CA ILE A 80 5.67 5.16 0.54
C ILE A 80 6.96 4.43 0.90
N THR A 81 6.86 3.47 1.81
CA THR A 81 7.98 2.65 2.27
C THR A 81 7.68 1.18 2.00
N LEU A 82 8.69 0.43 1.60
CA LEU A 82 8.62 -1.02 1.46
C LEU A 82 9.25 -1.67 2.69
N ILE A 83 8.49 -2.54 3.36
CA ILE A 83 8.94 -3.28 4.54
C ILE A 83 9.07 -4.74 4.18
N LYS A 84 10.23 -5.34 4.49
CA LYS A 84 10.44 -6.77 4.39
C LYS A 84 10.10 -7.42 5.73
N ILE A 85 9.24 -8.42 5.71
CA ILE A 85 8.82 -9.19 6.87
C ILE A 85 9.39 -10.60 6.73
N SER A 86 10.27 -10.99 7.64
CA SER A 86 10.95 -12.29 7.59
C SER A 86 10.78 -13.05 8.89
N PRO A 87 10.69 -14.40 8.85
CA PRO A 87 10.67 -15.19 10.08
C PRO A 87 12.02 -15.07 10.80
N LEU A 88 11.98 -15.00 12.14
CA LEU A 88 13.20 -14.97 12.94
C LEU A 88 14.01 -16.26 12.80
N ILE A 89 13.30 -17.40 12.76
CA ILE A 89 13.91 -18.71 12.58
C ILE A 89 13.17 -19.39 11.43
N GLU A 90 13.78 -19.42 10.26
CA GLU A 90 13.17 -19.97 9.05
C GLU A 90 12.75 -21.43 9.20
N LYS A 91 13.52 -22.21 9.93
CA LYS A 91 13.26 -23.63 10.20
C LYS A 91 11.88 -23.87 10.81
N TYR A 92 11.41 -22.95 11.65
CA TYR A 92 10.13 -23.08 12.34
C TYR A 92 9.02 -22.24 11.72
N ALA A 93 9.30 -21.57 10.59
CA ALA A 93 8.32 -20.72 9.95
C ALA A 93 7.21 -21.55 9.32
N GLU A 94 5.97 -21.15 9.59
CA GLU A 94 4.80 -21.73 8.92
C GLU A 94 4.52 -20.97 7.63
N SER A 95 3.73 -21.57 6.73
CA SER A 95 3.26 -20.88 5.53
C SER A 95 2.19 -19.86 5.91
N LEU A 96 2.39 -18.62 5.53
CA LEU A 96 1.49 -17.51 5.85
C LEU A 96 0.87 -16.97 4.58
N SER A 97 -0.41 -16.61 4.66
CA SER A 97 -1.16 -16.02 3.55
C SER A 97 -1.23 -14.50 3.68
N HIS A 98 -1.70 -13.84 2.62
CA HIS A 98 -1.96 -12.39 2.65
C HIS A 98 -2.87 -12.01 3.81
N ARG A 99 -3.90 -12.84 4.08
CA ARG A 99 -4.84 -12.59 5.19
C ARG A 99 -4.17 -12.63 6.54
N ASP A 100 -3.19 -13.51 6.71
CA ASP A 100 -2.46 -13.65 7.96
C ASP A 100 -1.68 -12.38 8.27
N TYR A 101 -0.94 -11.86 7.27
CA TYR A 101 -0.20 -10.61 7.41
C TYR A 101 -1.14 -9.42 7.61
N LEU A 102 -2.19 -9.34 6.81
CA LEU A 102 -3.14 -8.23 6.90
C LEU A 102 -3.84 -8.22 8.26
N GLY A 103 -4.28 -9.40 8.74
CA GLY A 103 -4.92 -9.52 10.05
C GLY A 103 -4.02 -9.06 11.18
N ALA A 104 -2.74 -9.46 11.16
CA ALA A 104 -1.77 -9.06 12.18
C ALA A 104 -1.55 -7.54 12.17
N LEU A 105 -1.47 -6.93 10.98
CA LEU A 105 -1.30 -5.49 10.84
C LEU A 105 -2.53 -4.73 11.32
N MET A 106 -3.73 -5.18 10.96
CA MET A 106 -4.97 -4.54 11.38
C MET A 106 -5.21 -4.67 12.88
N ASN A 107 -4.73 -5.76 13.51
CA ASN A 107 -4.79 -5.91 14.96
C ASN A 107 -3.94 -4.88 15.70
N LEU A 108 -2.98 -4.26 15.04
CA LEU A 108 -2.21 -3.14 15.60
C LEU A 108 -2.95 -1.80 15.50
N GLY A 109 -4.17 -1.80 14.95
CA GLY A 109 -4.96 -0.58 14.78
C GLY A 109 -4.68 0.17 13.48
N ILE A 110 -3.94 -0.44 12.56
CA ILE A 110 -3.60 0.19 11.28
C ILE A 110 -4.79 0.07 10.32
N LYS A 111 -5.16 1.19 9.70
CA LYS A 111 -6.24 1.21 8.71
C LYS A 111 -5.78 0.61 7.39
N ARG A 112 -6.69 -0.12 6.73
CA ARG A 112 -6.40 -0.80 5.46
C ARG A 112 -5.91 0.15 4.37
N GLU A 113 -6.43 1.37 4.31
CA GLU A 113 -6.03 2.35 3.30
C GLU A 113 -4.60 2.85 3.45
N MET A 114 -3.95 2.58 4.59
CA MET A 114 -2.53 2.92 4.81
C MET A 114 -1.58 1.82 4.34
N LEU A 115 -2.13 0.69 3.91
CA LEU A 115 -1.38 -0.48 3.47
C LEU A 115 -1.62 -0.71 1.99
N GLY A 116 -0.55 -1.00 1.26
CA GLY A 116 -0.63 -1.40 -0.14
C GLY A 116 -0.57 -2.91 -0.30
N ASP A 117 0.07 -3.35 -1.37
CA ASP A 117 0.26 -4.76 -1.66
C ASP A 117 1.14 -5.45 -0.63
N ILE A 118 0.85 -6.73 -0.43
CA ILE A 118 1.71 -7.65 0.32
C ILE A 118 2.16 -8.72 -0.66
N ASN A 119 3.44 -8.72 -1.02
CA ASN A 119 4.01 -9.69 -1.96
C ASN A 119 4.77 -10.76 -1.20
N ILE A 120 4.28 -12.00 -1.24
CA ILE A 120 4.89 -13.13 -0.54
C ILE A 120 5.88 -13.82 -1.48
N LYS A 121 7.15 -13.89 -1.05
CA LYS A 121 8.21 -14.59 -1.76
C LYS A 121 8.86 -15.62 -0.82
N GLY A 122 8.48 -16.89 -0.97
CA GLY A 122 8.96 -17.94 -0.10
C GLY A 122 8.52 -17.71 1.35
N LYS A 123 9.47 -17.55 2.25
CA LYS A 123 9.20 -17.28 3.67
C LYS A 123 9.12 -15.80 4.01
N ASP A 124 9.48 -14.93 3.08
CA ASP A 124 9.47 -13.48 3.28
C ASP A 124 8.23 -12.86 2.67
N ALA A 125 7.83 -11.72 3.21
CA ALA A 125 6.77 -10.89 2.63
C ALA A 125 7.26 -9.45 2.50
N TYR A 126 6.79 -8.78 1.46
CA TYR A 126 7.12 -7.38 1.17
C TYR A 126 5.84 -6.57 1.21
N LEU A 127 5.80 -5.56 2.07
CA LEU A 127 4.62 -4.73 2.32
C LEU A 127 4.89 -3.29 1.90
N TYR A 128 4.03 -2.76 1.03
CA TYR A 128 3.98 -1.32 0.78
C TYR A 128 3.11 -0.66 1.85
N CYS A 129 3.60 0.40 2.47
CA CYS A 129 2.82 1.17 3.43
C CYS A 129 3.16 2.66 3.34
N VAL A 130 2.30 3.50 3.92
CA VAL A 130 2.63 4.92 4.06
C VAL A 130 3.82 5.07 5.00
N SER A 131 4.77 5.94 4.63
CA SER A 131 6.06 6.03 5.33
C SER A 131 5.92 6.40 6.80
N HIS A 132 4.92 7.22 7.16
CA HIS A 132 4.79 7.67 8.55
C HIS A 132 4.37 6.58 9.53
N ILE A 133 3.87 5.43 9.05
CA ILE A 133 3.55 4.29 9.93
C ILE A 133 4.61 3.19 9.87
N ALA A 134 5.64 3.33 9.04
CA ALA A 134 6.63 2.27 8.83
C ALA A 134 7.37 1.91 10.11
N ASP A 135 7.84 2.91 10.87
CA ASP A 135 8.55 2.66 12.13
C ASP A 135 7.64 2.01 13.17
N PHE A 136 6.37 2.42 13.22
CA PHE A 136 5.40 1.81 14.12
C PHE A 136 5.23 0.31 13.82
N ILE A 137 5.15 -0.06 12.53
CA ILE A 137 5.04 -1.46 12.11
C ILE A 137 6.30 -2.22 12.51
N ILE A 138 7.48 -1.69 12.22
CA ILE A 138 8.75 -2.33 12.53
C ILE A 138 8.90 -2.56 14.03
N ASP A 139 8.48 -1.60 14.84
CA ASP A 139 8.61 -1.70 16.30
C ASP A 139 7.56 -2.59 16.96
N ASN A 140 6.41 -2.79 16.34
CA ASN A 140 5.26 -3.43 16.99
C ASN A 140 4.83 -4.76 16.39
N LEU A 141 5.11 -5.03 15.10
CA LEU A 141 4.77 -6.31 14.50
C LEU A 141 5.85 -7.33 14.83
N SER A 142 5.55 -8.27 15.71
CA SER A 142 6.50 -9.29 16.19
C SER A 142 6.08 -10.70 15.88
N THR A 143 4.80 -10.94 15.64
CA THR A 143 4.27 -12.26 15.29
C THR A 143 3.18 -12.14 14.24
N VAL A 144 3.13 -13.14 13.36
CA VAL A 144 2.01 -13.33 12.42
C VAL A 144 1.55 -14.75 12.62
N LYS A 145 0.29 -14.94 13.04
CA LYS A 145 -0.20 -16.21 13.59
C LYS A 145 0.70 -16.64 14.75
N HIS A 146 1.40 -17.77 14.59
CA HIS A 146 2.31 -18.30 15.60
C HIS A 146 3.78 -18.13 15.22
N THR A 147 4.06 -17.48 14.10
CA THR A 147 5.42 -17.28 13.61
C THR A 147 5.99 -15.97 14.13
N HIS A 148 7.11 -16.04 14.83
CA HIS A 148 7.86 -14.85 15.23
C HIS A 148 8.58 -14.29 14.01
N ILE A 149 8.42 -12.99 13.77
CA ILE A 149 8.96 -12.31 12.60
C ILE A 149 9.77 -11.09 12.97
N GLN A 150 10.54 -10.60 12.02
CA GLN A 150 11.19 -9.31 12.09
C GLN A 150 10.88 -8.50 10.85
N CYS A 151 10.79 -7.19 11.01
CA CYS A 151 10.51 -6.26 9.93
C CYS A 151 11.71 -5.35 9.73
N THR A 152 12.06 -5.11 8.45
CA THR A 152 13.13 -4.19 8.08
C THR A 152 12.69 -3.35 6.89
N LYS A 153 13.17 -2.11 6.81
CA LYS A 153 12.95 -1.30 5.61
C LYS A 153 13.85 -1.83 4.50
N THR A 154 13.32 -1.88 3.29
CA THR A 154 14.09 -2.29 2.12
C THR A 154 13.86 -1.30 0.98
N ASP A 155 14.69 -1.37 -0.05
CA ASP A 155 14.55 -0.48 -1.21
C ASP A 155 13.24 -0.79 -1.93
N ILE A 156 12.48 0.26 -2.26
CA ILE A 156 11.18 0.12 -2.92
C ILE A 156 11.28 -0.56 -4.29
N ASN A 157 12.48 -0.62 -4.85
CA ASN A 157 12.73 -1.28 -6.12
C ASN A 157 13.20 -2.74 -5.98
N ASP A 158 13.28 -3.26 -4.76
CA ASP A 158 13.80 -4.61 -4.50
C ASP A 158 12.79 -5.73 -4.79
N ILE A 159 11.59 -5.40 -5.23
CA ILE A 159 10.61 -6.43 -5.63
C ILE A 159 10.65 -6.65 -7.13
#